data_3f70300ac1c4479b2ab15ee6b6d07ba1
#
_entry.id   3f70300ac1c4479b2ab15ee6b6d07ba1
#
_cell.length_a   1.000
_cell.length_b   1.000
_cell.length_c   1.000
_cell.angle_alpha   90.00
_cell.angle_beta   90.00
_cell.angle_gamma   90.00
#
_symmetry.space_group_name_H-M   'P 1'
#
loop_
_entity.id
_entity.type
_entity.pdbx_description
1 polymer ?
#
loop_
_entity_poly.entity_id
_entity_poly.type
_entity_poly.pdbx_seq_one_letter_code
_entity_poly.pdbx_strand_id
1 'polypeptide(L)'
;MRVEQRLEELGLVLPAPPQVPPGFKFSFSWVRIWDGKAYVSGHSPQAPDGSFSGPFGKVPTEVSLEAAQQAAGRTALSVLGSLKRALGDLDRVTAWLMVYGMVNADAGYSQTTNAINGFSDLIVDLYGPEIGAHARVAVGMAALPLDNVVTVAAEVALAD
;
A
#
# COMPACT_ATOMS: atom_id res chain seq x y z
N MET A 1 -11.59 -6.48 15.86
CA MET A 1 -11.55 -5.12 15.30
C MET A 1 -10.45 -4.24 15.89
N ARG A 2 -9.35 -4.90 16.30
CA ARG A 2 -8.18 -4.18 16.87
C ARG A 2 -7.54 -3.21 15.88
N VAL A 3 -7.43 -3.63 14.62
CA VAL A 3 -6.79 -2.82 13.58
C VAL A 3 -7.61 -1.57 13.29
N GLU A 4 -8.92 -1.71 13.17
CA GLU A 4 -9.82 -0.56 12.95
C GLU A 4 -9.79 0.40 14.13
N GLN A 5 -9.76 -0.12 15.36
CA GLN A 5 -9.63 0.71 16.55
C GLN A 5 -8.30 1.47 16.57
N ARG A 6 -7.22 0.82 16.19
CA ARG A 6 -5.90 1.46 16.11
C ARG A 6 -5.87 2.55 15.04
N LEU A 7 -6.53 2.34 13.90
CA LEU A 7 -6.69 3.37 12.88
C LEU A 7 -7.42 4.60 13.42
N GLU A 8 -8.50 4.41 14.17
CA GLU A 8 -9.24 5.50 14.83
C GLU A 8 -8.36 6.26 15.82
N GLU A 9 -7.61 5.56 16.65
CA GLU A 9 -6.69 6.16 17.62
C GLU A 9 -5.63 7.03 16.94
N LEU A 10 -5.17 6.64 15.75
CA LEU A 10 -4.19 7.38 14.96
C LEU A 10 -4.83 8.48 14.10
N GLY A 11 -6.14 8.58 14.08
CA GLY A 11 -6.86 9.54 13.24
C GLY A 11 -6.77 9.24 11.76
N LEU A 12 -6.55 7.97 11.38
CA LEU A 12 -6.38 7.53 10.00
C LEU A 12 -7.71 7.05 9.43
N VAL A 13 -7.95 7.37 8.15
CA VAL A 13 -9.18 7.03 7.44
C VAL A 13 -8.83 6.17 6.23
N LEU A 14 -9.53 5.05 6.09
CA LEU A 14 -9.41 4.19 4.92
C LEU A 14 -10.10 4.87 3.72
N PRO A 15 -9.45 4.93 2.54
CA PRO A 15 -10.05 5.57 1.38
C PRO A 15 -11.21 4.74 0.80
N ALA A 16 -12.09 5.43 0.10
CA ALA A 16 -13.10 4.81 -0.75
C ALA A 16 -12.44 3.97 -1.87
N PRO A 17 -13.19 3.11 -2.58
CA PRO A 17 -12.62 2.32 -3.67
C PRO A 17 -11.87 3.18 -4.68
N PRO A 18 -10.78 2.66 -5.29
CA PRO A 18 -10.03 3.40 -6.28
C PRO A 18 -10.92 3.86 -7.43
N GLN A 19 -10.87 5.14 -7.75
CA GLN A 19 -11.58 5.69 -8.88
C GLN A 19 -10.83 5.38 -10.18
N VAL A 20 -11.58 5.03 -11.23
CA VAL A 20 -11.01 4.73 -12.54
C VAL A 20 -10.81 6.05 -13.29
N PRO A 21 -9.55 6.45 -13.59
CA PRO A 21 -9.32 7.67 -14.36
C PRO A 21 -9.83 7.54 -15.79
N PRO A 22 -10.18 8.65 -16.46
CA PRO A 22 -10.56 8.63 -17.86
C PRO A 22 -9.50 7.95 -18.75
N GLY A 23 -9.95 7.06 -19.64
CA GLY A 23 -9.05 6.33 -20.55
C GLY A 23 -8.40 5.08 -19.97
N PHE A 24 -8.69 4.74 -18.72
CA PHE A 24 -8.16 3.54 -18.07
C PHE A 24 -9.23 2.51 -17.79
N LYS A 25 -8.81 1.25 -17.73
CA LYS A 25 -9.62 0.12 -17.32
C LYS A 25 -8.77 -0.76 -16.41
N PHE A 26 -9.28 -1.08 -15.22
CA PHE A 26 -8.62 -2.01 -14.31
C PHE A 26 -9.16 -3.42 -14.55
N SER A 27 -8.43 -4.21 -15.34
CA SER A 27 -8.82 -5.56 -15.73
C SER A 27 -8.35 -6.62 -14.73
N PHE A 28 -8.47 -6.33 -13.44
CA PHE A 28 -8.02 -7.20 -12.36
C PHE A 28 -8.85 -6.93 -11.10
N SER A 29 -8.75 -7.83 -10.12
CA SER A 29 -9.31 -7.63 -8.78
C SER A 29 -8.30 -6.92 -7.88
N TRP A 30 -8.76 -6.02 -7.03
CA TRP A 30 -7.88 -5.37 -6.06
C TRP A 30 -7.39 -6.35 -4.99
N VAL A 31 -8.23 -7.31 -4.62
CA VAL A 31 -7.89 -8.39 -3.68
C VAL A 31 -8.41 -9.70 -4.24
N ARG A 32 -7.54 -10.69 -4.31
CA ARG A 32 -7.88 -12.07 -4.69
C ARG A 32 -7.69 -12.96 -3.47
N ILE A 33 -8.77 -13.58 -3.00
CA ILE A 33 -8.73 -14.54 -1.88
C ILE A 33 -8.65 -15.94 -2.46
N TRP A 34 -7.67 -16.70 -2.01
CA TRP A 34 -7.50 -18.08 -2.45
C TRP A 34 -6.70 -18.87 -1.41
N ASP A 35 -7.20 -20.04 -1.03
CA ASP A 35 -6.49 -21.00 -0.19
C ASP A 35 -5.89 -20.39 1.09
N GLY A 36 -6.74 -19.68 1.86
CA GLY A 36 -6.34 -19.07 3.13
C GLY A 36 -5.43 -17.85 3.02
N LYS A 37 -5.35 -17.25 1.84
CA LYS A 37 -4.53 -16.05 1.59
C LYS A 37 -5.31 -14.99 0.85
N ALA A 38 -4.90 -13.76 1.01
CA ALA A 38 -5.32 -12.66 0.16
C ALA A 38 -4.10 -12.13 -0.61
N TYR A 39 -4.25 -12.06 -1.92
CA TYR A 39 -3.29 -11.46 -2.83
C TYR A 39 -3.78 -10.06 -3.16
N VAL A 40 -2.98 -9.07 -2.81
CA VAL A 40 -3.35 -7.66 -2.96
C VAL A 40 -2.61 -7.08 -4.16
N SER A 41 -3.37 -6.60 -5.12
CA SER A 41 -2.83 -5.93 -6.32
C SER A 41 -2.06 -4.67 -5.95
N GLY A 42 -1.23 -4.19 -6.88
CA GLY A 42 -0.50 -2.95 -6.70
C GLY A 42 -1.43 -1.77 -6.43
N HIS A 43 -1.26 -1.14 -5.28
CA HIS A 43 -2.00 0.05 -4.86
C HIS A 43 -1.06 1.25 -4.85
N SER A 44 -1.63 2.42 -4.96
CA SER A 44 -0.94 3.70 -4.92
C SER A 44 -1.64 4.64 -3.96
N PRO A 45 -1.05 5.79 -3.59
CA PRO A 45 -1.68 6.71 -2.64
C PRO A 45 -3.03 7.20 -3.15
N GLN A 46 -4.02 7.19 -2.26
CA GLN A 46 -5.38 7.67 -2.54
C GLN A 46 -5.79 8.75 -1.55
N ALA A 47 -6.61 9.68 -2.03
CA ALA A 47 -7.38 10.57 -1.16
C ALA A 47 -8.57 9.81 -0.54
N PRO A 48 -9.22 10.35 0.52
CA PRO A 48 -10.37 9.70 1.14
C PRO A 48 -11.51 9.34 0.18
N ASP A 49 -11.71 10.12 -0.89
CA ASP A 49 -12.74 9.88 -1.91
C ASP A 49 -12.37 8.75 -2.90
N GLY A 50 -11.19 8.18 -2.80
CA GLY A 50 -10.69 7.11 -3.67
C GLY A 50 -9.88 7.59 -4.87
N SER A 51 -9.79 8.88 -5.12
CA SER A 51 -8.96 9.40 -6.20
C SER A 51 -7.48 9.23 -5.89
N PHE A 52 -6.66 9.10 -6.94
CA PHE A 52 -5.22 9.03 -6.76
C PHE A 52 -4.69 10.40 -6.34
N SER A 53 -4.03 10.45 -5.18
CA SER A 53 -3.63 11.70 -4.54
C SER A 53 -2.21 12.15 -4.87
N GLY A 54 -1.41 11.25 -5.45
CA GLY A 54 0.01 11.56 -5.64
C GLY A 54 0.79 11.59 -4.33
N PRO A 55 1.96 12.24 -4.30
CA PRO A 55 2.55 13.01 -5.40
C PRO A 55 2.88 12.15 -6.61
N PHE A 56 2.97 12.80 -7.76
CA PHE A 56 3.31 12.13 -9.02
C PHE A 56 4.73 12.50 -9.44
N GLY A 57 5.45 11.55 -10.04
CA GLY A 57 6.80 11.80 -10.52
C GLY A 57 7.86 10.95 -9.84
N LYS A 58 9.11 11.28 -10.16
CA LYS A 58 10.29 10.48 -9.79
C LYS A 58 11.00 11.01 -8.55
N VAL A 59 11.46 10.07 -7.75
CA VAL A 59 12.33 10.34 -6.60
C VAL A 59 13.80 10.28 -7.08
N PRO A 60 14.68 11.23 -6.75
CA PRO A 60 14.44 12.38 -5.90
C PRO A 60 14.18 13.70 -6.66
N THR A 61 14.23 13.71 -8.01
CA THR A 61 14.21 14.98 -8.75
C THR A 61 12.85 15.67 -8.75
N GLU A 62 11.76 14.92 -8.82
CA GLU A 62 10.40 15.48 -8.83
C GLU A 62 9.69 15.35 -7.48
N VAL A 63 10.00 14.30 -6.73
CA VAL A 63 9.39 14.01 -5.43
C VAL A 63 10.51 13.73 -4.43
N SER A 64 10.48 14.37 -3.26
CA SER A 64 11.47 14.12 -2.22
C SER A 64 11.30 12.72 -1.61
N LEU A 65 12.38 12.19 -1.03
CA LEU A 65 12.33 10.93 -0.26
C LEU A 65 11.27 11.01 0.86
N GLU A 66 11.23 12.12 1.58
CA GLU A 66 10.26 12.31 2.66
C GLU A 66 8.82 12.26 2.15
N ALA A 67 8.53 12.94 1.05
CA ALA A 67 7.20 12.89 0.41
C ALA A 67 6.87 11.48 -0.09
N ALA A 68 7.84 10.73 -0.59
CA ALA A 68 7.67 9.34 -1.01
C ALA A 68 7.37 8.43 0.19
N GLN A 69 8.02 8.62 1.34
CA GLN A 69 7.72 7.89 2.57
C GLN A 69 6.29 8.13 3.03
N GLN A 70 5.85 9.38 3.03
CA GLN A 70 4.48 9.74 3.38
C GLN A 70 3.48 9.12 2.40
N ALA A 71 3.79 9.13 1.12
CA ALA A 71 2.98 8.48 0.09
C ALA A 71 2.89 6.97 0.28
N ALA A 72 3.99 6.31 0.68
CA ALA A 72 4.00 4.89 1.01
C ALA A 72 3.07 4.57 2.19
N GLY A 73 3.03 5.43 3.21
CA GLY A 73 2.08 5.32 4.32
C GLY A 73 0.63 5.43 3.86
N ARG A 74 0.31 6.38 2.99
CA ARG A 74 -1.03 6.49 2.40
C ARG A 74 -1.37 5.28 1.53
N THR A 75 -0.38 4.70 0.87
CA THR A 75 -0.57 3.47 0.09
C THR A 75 -0.94 2.30 0.98
N ALA A 76 -0.39 2.21 2.20
CA ALA A 76 -0.83 1.22 3.18
C ALA A 76 -2.32 1.37 3.50
N LEU A 77 -2.82 2.60 3.64
CA LEU A 77 -4.25 2.83 3.83
C LEU A 77 -5.08 2.40 2.62
N SER A 78 -4.58 2.60 1.42
CA SER A 78 -5.23 2.13 0.18
C SER A 78 -5.36 0.60 0.17
N VAL A 79 -4.28 -0.10 0.50
CA VAL A 79 -4.26 -1.57 0.62
C VAL A 79 -5.26 -2.04 1.69
N LEU A 80 -5.23 -1.41 2.86
CA LEU A 80 -6.14 -1.75 3.96
C LEU A 80 -7.60 -1.48 3.61
N GLY A 81 -7.88 -0.42 2.87
CA GLY A 81 -9.23 -0.12 2.38
C GLY A 81 -9.77 -1.24 1.49
N SER A 82 -8.96 -1.74 0.56
CA SER A 82 -9.33 -2.87 -0.30
C SER A 82 -9.46 -4.17 0.48
N LEU A 83 -8.57 -4.43 1.43
CA LEU A 83 -8.67 -5.60 2.32
C LEU A 83 -9.95 -5.54 3.18
N LYS A 84 -10.27 -4.37 3.75
CA LYS A 84 -11.49 -4.20 4.55
C LYS A 84 -12.74 -4.52 3.74
N ARG A 85 -12.83 -4.05 2.51
CA ARG A 85 -13.97 -4.33 1.61
C ARG A 85 -14.07 -5.82 1.26
N ALA A 86 -12.92 -6.48 1.07
CA ALA A 86 -12.90 -7.90 0.71
C ALA A 86 -13.16 -8.82 1.90
N LEU A 87 -12.65 -8.47 3.10
CA LEU A 87 -12.66 -9.34 4.28
C LEU A 87 -13.77 -9.03 5.28
N GLY A 88 -14.24 -7.79 5.32
CA GLY A 88 -15.20 -7.31 6.33
C GLY A 88 -14.55 -6.94 7.67
N ASP A 89 -13.48 -7.61 8.06
CA ASP A 89 -12.75 -7.39 9.30
C ASP A 89 -11.25 -7.54 9.04
N LEU A 90 -10.47 -6.49 9.31
CA LEU A 90 -9.02 -6.49 9.10
C LEU A 90 -8.28 -7.41 10.07
N ASP A 91 -8.89 -7.77 11.21
CA ASP A 91 -8.30 -8.73 12.14
C ASP A 91 -8.31 -10.16 11.60
N ARG A 92 -8.98 -10.42 10.48
CA ARG A 92 -8.87 -11.71 9.77
C ARG A 92 -7.48 -11.93 9.16
N VAL A 93 -6.69 -10.90 8.98
CA VAL A 93 -5.28 -11.02 8.58
C VAL A 93 -4.49 -11.56 9.77
N THR A 94 -3.94 -12.77 9.62
CA THR A 94 -3.17 -13.45 10.68
C THR A 94 -1.67 -13.30 10.52
N ALA A 95 -1.20 -12.96 9.33
CA ALA A 95 0.20 -12.61 9.06
C ALA A 95 0.34 -11.85 7.75
N TRP A 96 1.15 -10.81 7.77
CA TRP A 96 1.66 -10.19 6.55
C TRP A 96 2.84 -11.03 6.08
N LEU A 97 2.81 -11.51 4.85
CA LEU A 97 3.78 -12.50 4.34
C LEU A 97 4.83 -11.85 3.44
N MET A 98 4.39 -11.13 2.42
CA MET A 98 5.26 -10.51 1.43
C MET A 98 4.72 -9.15 1.01
N VAL A 99 5.62 -8.18 0.91
CA VAL A 99 5.33 -6.84 0.41
C VAL A 99 6.26 -6.54 -0.76
N TYR A 100 5.67 -6.15 -1.88
CA TYR A 100 6.38 -5.77 -3.10
C TYR A 100 6.29 -4.26 -3.25
N GLY A 101 7.32 -3.54 -2.80
CA GLY A 101 7.39 -2.08 -2.86
C GLY A 101 8.10 -1.61 -4.12
N MET A 102 7.45 -0.73 -4.87
CA MET A 102 7.98 -0.16 -6.11
C MET A 102 8.00 1.35 -6.00
N VAL A 103 9.14 1.94 -6.29
CA VAL A 103 9.35 3.38 -6.26
C VAL A 103 9.63 3.89 -7.67
N ASN A 104 8.88 4.89 -8.09
CA ASN A 104 9.18 5.60 -9.34
C ASN A 104 10.46 6.40 -9.11
N ALA A 105 11.59 5.91 -9.62
CA ALA A 105 12.91 6.40 -9.24
C ALA A 105 13.70 6.87 -10.43
N ASP A 106 14.47 7.95 -10.24
CA ASP A 106 15.50 8.33 -11.18
C ASP A 106 16.55 7.21 -11.31
N ALA A 107 17.17 7.11 -12.47
CA ALA A 107 18.19 6.10 -12.71
C ALA A 107 19.31 6.20 -11.65
N GLY A 108 19.61 5.07 -11.02
CA GLY A 108 20.65 4.98 -10.00
C GLY A 108 20.24 5.40 -8.59
N TYR A 109 19.01 5.89 -8.37
CA TYR A 109 18.53 6.21 -7.03
C TYR A 109 18.36 4.94 -6.21
N SER A 110 19.03 4.84 -5.06
CA SER A 110 19.15 3.60 -4.30
C SER A 110 18.45 3.61 -2.93
N GLN A 111 17.80 4.71 -2.52
CA GLN A 111 17.13 4.79 -1.23
C GLN A 111 15.67 4.30 -1.28
N THR A 112 15.41 3.28 -2.06
CA THR A 112 14.06 2.70 -2.23
C THR A 112 13.56 2.02 -0.96
N THR A 113 14.45 1.39 -0.19
CA THR A 113 14.11 0.84 1.13
C THR A 113 13.56 1.92 2.06
N ASN A 114 14.21 3.07 2.13
CA ASN A 114 13.77 4.17 2.98
C ASN A 114 12.40 4.71 2.55
N ALA A 115 12.15 4.78 1.25
CA ALA A 115 10.84 5.23 0.74
C ALA A 115 9.71 4.26 1.18
N ILE A 116 9.90 2.97 0.99
CA ILE A 116 8.87 1.96 1.31
C ILE A 116 8.71 1.74 2.82
N ASN A 117 9.67 2.14 3.64
CA ASN A 117 9.53 2.07 5.09
C ASN A 117 8.27 2.79 5.60
N GLY A 118 7.81 3.83 4.92
CA GLY A 118 6.54 4.47 5.27
C GLY A 118 5.33 3.53 5.24
N PHE A 119 5.32 2.57 4.32
CA PHE A 119 4.32 1.50 4.27
C PHE A 119 4.53 0.50 5.41
N SER A 120 5.73 -0.04 5.52
CA SER A 120 6.05 -1.13 6.45
C SER A 120 5.89 -0.69 7.91
N ASP A 121 6.33 0.52 8.26
CA ASP A 121 6.22 1.04 9.61
C ASP A 121 4.75 1.15 10.05
N LEU A 122 3.87 1.60 9.16
CA LEU A 122 2.45 1.69 9.48
C LEU A 122 1.83 0.30 9.66
N ILE A 123 2.15 -0.65 8.81
CA ILE A 123 1.65 -2.03 8.93
C ILE A 123 2.08 -2.66 10.26
N VAL A 124 3.33 -2.49 10.65
CA VAL A 124 3.83 -3.03 11.93
C VAL A 124 3.18 -2.30 13.12
N ASP A 125 2.95 -1.00 13.03
CA ASP A 125 2.24 -0.25 14.09
C ASP A 125 0.79 -0.76 14.25
N LEU A 126 0.10 -1.01 13.14
CA LEU A 126 -1.31 -1.44 13.16
C LEU A 126 -1.48 -2.89 13.62
N TYR A 127 -0.63 -3.80 13.15
CA TYR A 127 -0.78 -5.24 13.38
C TYR A 127 0.14 -5.79 14.47
N GLY A 128 1.11 -5.01 14.93
CA GLY A 128 2.13 -5.47 15.86
C GLY A 128 3.28 -6.22 15.20
N PRO A 129 4.37 -6.46 15.95
CA PRO A 129 5.60 -7.01 15.38
C PRO A 129 5.53 -8.48 14.96
N GLU A 130 4.53 -9.23 15.39
CA GLU A 130 4.35 -10.62 14.97
C GLU A 130 3.52 -10.72 13.68
N ILE A 131 2.32 -10.19 13.68
CA ILE A 131 1.41 -10.26 12.51
C ILE A 131 1.89 -9.34 11.41
N GLY A 132 2.38 -8.15 11.76
CA GLY A 132 2.81 -7.14 10.80
C GLY A 132 4.18 -7.38 10.17
N ALA A 133 5.04 -8.21 10.79
CA ALA A 133 6.34 -8.53 10.23
C ALA A 133 6.19 -9.25 8.88
N HIS A 134 6.88 -8.78 7.87
CA HIS A 134 6.76 -9.31 6.51
C HIS A 134 8.13 -9.37 5.84
N ALA A 135 8.28 -10.29 4.90
CA ALA A 135 9.37 -10.25 3.94
C ALA A 135 9.07 -9.17 2.89
N ARG A 136 10.08 -8.54 2.32
CA ARG A 136 9.88 -7.41 1.43
C ARG A 136 10.97 -7.26 0.39
N VAL A 137 10.57 -6.79 -0.79
CA VAL A 137 11.48 -6.13 -1.73
C VAL A 137 11.07 -4.67 -1.86
N ALA A 138 12.04 -3.78 -2.09
CA ALA A 138 11.81 -2.38 -2.38
C ALA A 138 12.74 -1.98 -3.53
N VAL A 139 12.16 -1.77 -4.70
CA VAL A 139 12.90 -1.59 -5.95
C VAL A 139 12.53 -0.30 -6.65
N GLY A 140 13.47 0.26 -7.41
CA GLY A 140 13.21 1.38 -8.30
C GLY A 140 12.67 0.90 -9.63
N MET A 141 11.70 1.62 -10.17
CA MET A 141 11.07 1.34 -11.46
C MET A 141 11.27 2.52 -12.40
N ALA A 142 11.46 2.23 -13.68
CA ALA A 142 11.59 3.27 -14.71
C ALA A 142 10.30 4.08 -14.89
N ALA A 143 9.14 3.47 -14.63
CA ALA A 143 7.83 4.12 -14.65
C ALA A 143 6.85 3.32 -13.79
N LEU A 144 5.87 4.00 -13.23
CA LEU A 144 4.74 3.38 -12.53
C LEU A 144 3.42 3.83 -13.16
N PRO A 145 2.35 3.04 -13.00
CA PRO A 145 1.03 3.42 -13.52
C PRO A 145 0.62 4.81 -13.05
N LEU A 146 0.07 5.62 -13.95
CA LEU A 146 -0.44 6.97 -13.66
C LEU A 146 0.63 7.93 -13.09
N ASP A 147 1.90 7.63 -13.33
CA ASP A 147 3.04 8.39 -12.79
C ASP A 147 3.05 8.47 -11.25
N ASN A 148 2.42 7.50 -10.58
CA ASN A 148 2.47 7.42 -9.12
C ASN A 148 3.91 7.31 -8.62
N VAL A 149 4.19 7.92 -7.47
CA VAL A 149 5.52 7.89 -6.86
C VAL A 149 5.86 6.52 -6.27
N VAL A 150 4.86 5.82 -5.75
CA VAL A 150 5.01 4.46 -5.23
C VAL A 150 3.81 3.60 -5.62
N THR A 151 4.05 2.30 -5.76
CA THR A 151 3.03 1.27 -5.93
C THR A 151 3.44 0.07 -5.08
N VAL A 152 2.51 -0.46 -4.30
CA VAL A 152 2.78 -1.57 -3.38
C VAL A 152 1.75 -2.66 -3.54
N ALA A 153 2.23 -3.89 -3.73
CA ALA A 153 1.44 -5.11 -3.69
C ALA A 153 1.81 -5.95 -2.47
N ALA A 154 0.95 -6.86 -2.06
CA ALA A 154 1.19 -7.66 -0.86
C ALA A 154 0.50 -9.03 -0.92
N GLU A 155 0.98 -9.93 -0.06
CA GLU A 155 0.34 -11.20 0.23
C GLU A 155 0.17 -11.33 1.74
N VAL A 156 -1.02 -11.72 2.17
CA VAL A 156 -1.34 -11.90 3.60
C VAL A 156 -2.02 -13.25 3.83
N ALA A 157 -1.79 -13.83 5.00
CA ALA A 157 -2.49 -15.03 5.46
C ALA A 157 -3.78 -14.62 6.19
N LEU A 158 -4.80 -15.44 6.07
CA LEU A 158 -6.12 -15.18 6.65
C LEU A 158 -6.51 -16.26 7.66
N ALA A 159 -7.24 -15.85 8.69
CA ALA A 159 -7.98 -16.78 9.53
C ALA A 159 -9.11 -17.45 8.74
N ASP A 160 -9.48 -18.66 9.14
CA ASP A 160 -10.61 -19.43 8.58
C ASP A 160 -11.96 -18.73 8.75
#